data_d22c840edf4c90882cbeb1970e3c4b9d
#
_entry.id   d22c840edf4c90882cbeb1970e3c4b9d
#
_cell.length_a   1.000
_cell.length_b   1.000
_cell.length_c   1.000
_cell.angle_alpha   90.00
_cell.angle_beta   90.00
_cell.angle_gamma   90.00
#
_symmetry.space_group_name_H-M   'P 1'
#
loop_
_entity.id
_entity.type
_entity.pdbx_description
1 polymer ?
#
loop_
_entity_poly.entity_id
_entity_poly.type
_entity_poly.pdbx_seq_one_letter_code
_entity_poly.pdbx_strand_id
1 'polypeptide(L)'
;MNTTLSHKRVAVKSAITKEILAILNSKNNDPLKTLSSGRIMAKAWAKQFEDDIRLGNVQYFMQRVINSYWNSIIKSFPIELGQINIVSVEFDNSIEALASVIGQAAAELDVIKASYELGNLYTSILPEKLRSDNGVFYTPPALTDRLLNSVEKAGVDWASSSVADPACGGGAFLAPIALRMISAIHFLSPEEQLQHLEQNLKGYEIDPFSAWLTEVFLQVAVKDVMSLAGRRIKSIVTICDTLAYFADKTNNREFDVIIGNPPYGKLSLTREIREEYRESLFGHANLYGLFTHLAIKLVKADGIVGYLTPTSFLSGEYFKNLRMFIRKETSPLTIDFVAGRKGVFEDVLQETLLAVYKRKNKLYFESLGVEINEIATLPNGKLKISSAGKYQLPIGTSSPWILPRDNKHAKIVAAMSNMKDTLNTYGYKVSTGQLVWNRHKKQLSDKKSKSSFPIIWAEAVSKDGHFQLKSEKKNHKKWFSFKEDNNFLLTKKSCVLLQRTTSKEQEKRLITAVLPDELFKEYKAVLIENHLNMIIPISSDPLVNLKTLSTFLNSKVVNDAFRTISGSVAVSAYELESLPLPEPSKLKRLQILINKNASLDLIEKECTKIFTKTNP
;
A
#
# COMPACT_ATOMS: atom_id res chain seq x y z
N MET A 1 -18.22 39.03 2.30
CA MET A 1 -17.78 37.62 2.45
C MET A 1 -18.33 36.93 3.69
N ASN A 2 -18.64 37.62 4.79
CA ASN A 2 -19.13 36.97 6.03
C ASN A 2 -20.60 36.48 6.01
N THR A 3 -21.46 37.06 5.20
CA THR A 3 -22.91 36.68 5.14
C THR A 3 -23.14 35.36 4.40
N THR A 4 -22.40 35.06 3.37
CA THR A 4 -22.51 33.80 2.58
C THR A 4 -22.00 32.55 3.34
N LEU A 5 -21.02 32.73 4.22
CA LEU A 5 -20.49 31.65 5.09
C LEU A 5 -21.48 31.34 6.23
N SER A 6 -22.15 32.36 6.82
CA SER A 6 -23.14 32.14 7.87
C SER A 6 -24.37 31.41 7.33
N HIS A 7 -24.85 31.75 6.12
CA HIS A 7 -26.03 31.09 5.50
C HIS A 7 -25.73 29.63 5.12
N LYS A 8 -24.50 29.30 4.65
CA LYS A 8 -24.09 27.90 4.42
C LYS A 8 -24.01 27.09 5.72
N ARG A 9 -23.49 27.69 6.81
CA ARG A 9 -23.44 27.03 8.14
C ARG A 9 -24.84 26.73 8.70
N VAL A 10 -25.78 27.66 8.58
CA VAL A 10 -27.16 27.47 9.02
C VAL A 10 -27.87 26.41 8.17
N ALA A 11 -27.67 26.38 6.85
CA ALA A 11 -28.27 25.39 5.96
C ALA A 11 -27.76 23.98 6.25
N VAL A 12 -26.46 23.80 6.51
CA VAL A 12 -25.86 22.50 6.87
C VAL A 12 -26.37 22.02 8.23
N LYS A 13 -26.46 22.90 9.25
CA LYS A 13 -27.05 22.56 10.55
C LYS A 13 -28.51 22.07 10.40
N SER A 14 -29.34 22.78 9.62
CA SER A 14 -30.75 22.42 9.38
C SER A 14 -30.90 21.08 8.65
N ALA A 15 -30.00 20.75 7.71
CA ALA A 15 -30.03 19.49 6.98
C ALA A 15 -29.63 18.31 7.89
N ILE A 16 -28.53 18.45 8.64
CA ILE A 16 -28.07 17.45 9.61
C ILE A 16 -29.15 17.13 10.63
N THR A 17 -29.80 18.15 11.19
CA THR A 17 -30.87 17.97 12.19
C THR A 17 -32.07 17.19 11.63
N LYS A 18 -32.51 17.48 10.39
CA LYS A 18 -33.62 16.77 9.73
C LYS A 18 -33.29 15.30 9.46
N GLU A 19 -32.08 15.01 8.97
CA GLU A 19 -31.64 13.65 8.67
C GLU A 19 -31.44 12.82 9.95
N ILE A 20 -30.89 13.41 11.01
CA ILE A 20 -30.78 12.74 12.32
C ILE A 20 -32.16 12.36 12.84
N LEU A 21 -33.12 13.29 12.79
CA LEU A 21 -34.52 13.04 13.21
C LEU A 21 -35.17 11.95 12.36
N ALA A 22 -34.89 11.90 11.06
CA ALA A 22 -35.38 10.83 10.17
C ALA A 22 -34.80 9.46 10.56
N ILE A 23 -33.53 9.39 10.91
CA ILE A 23 -32.86 8.15 11.37
C ILE A 23 -33.42 7.71 12.73
N LEU A 24 -33.59 8.64 13.68
CA LEU A 24 -34.14 8.36 15.00
C LEU A 24 -35.59 7.86 14.95
N ASN A 25 -36.37 8.31 13.96
CA ASN A 25 -37.78 7.96 13.80
C ASN A 25 -38.04 6.69 12.98
N SER A 26 -37.03 6.12 12.34
CA SER A 26 -37.17 4.90 11.53
C SER A 26 -37.13 3.67 12.41
N LYS A 27 -38.23 2.96 12.56
CA LYS A 27 -38.40 1.78 13.43
C LYS A 27 -37.69 0.49 12.95
N ASN A 28 -37.04 0.50 11.78
CA ASN A 28 -36.34 -0.68 11.20
C ASN A 28 -35.03 -0.25 10.57
N ASN A 29 -34.04 0.16 11.35
CA ASN A 29 -32.77 0.58 10.82
C ASN A 29 -31.75 -0.58 10.82
N ASP A 30 -31.26 -0.91 9.63
CA ASP A 30 -30.02 -1.67 9.46
C ASP A 30 -28.85 -0.87 10.10
N PRO A 31 -28.17 -1.44 11.14
CA PRO A 31 -27.08 -0.75 11.84
C PRO A 31 -25.99 -0.24 10.88
N LEU A 32 -25.66 -0.99 9.83
CA LEU A 32 -24.64 -0.58 8.84
C LEU A 32 -25.09 0.64 8.02
N LYS A 33 -26.37 0.75 7.69
CA LYS A 33 -26.91 1.95 7.02
C LYS A 33 -26.85 3.17 7.93
N THR A 34 -27.20 2.99 9.19
CA THR A 34 -27.14 4.05 10.21
C THR A 34 -25.70 4.56 10.38
N LEU A 35 -24.74 3.65 10.52
CA LEU A 35 -23.30 3.98 10.61
C LEU A 35 -22.78 4.67 9.36
N SER A 36 -23.17 4.21 8.16
CA SER A 36 -22.78 4.84 6.90
C SER A 36 -23.31 6.26 6.77
N SER A 37 -24.59 6.48 7.08
CA SER A 37 -25.21 7.82 7.07
C SER A 37 -24.59 8.72 8.13
N GLY A 38 -24.40 8.20 9.35
CA GLY A 38 -23.75 8.91 10.45
C GLY A 38 -22.32 9.34 10.09
N ARG A 39 -21.56 8.49 9.41
CA ARG A 39 -20.20 8.82 8.92
C ARG A 39 -20.21 9.98 7.92
N ILE A 40 -21.15 9.99 6.98
CA ILE A 40 -21.28 11.09 6.01
C ILE A 40 -21.57 12.41 6.73
N MET A 41 -22.50 12.41 7.70
CA MET A 41 -22.86 13.59 8.48
C MET A 41 -21.71 14.08 9.36
N ALA A 42 -21.03 13.18 10.07
CA ALA A 42 -19.86 13.51 10.87
C ALA A 42 -18.72 14.09 10.02
N LYS A 43 -18.50 13.54 8.81
CA LYS A 43 -17.50 14.06 7.86
C LYS A 43 -17.87 15.47 7.38
N ALA A 44 -19.14 15.76 7.10
CA ALA A 44 -19.60 17.09 6.72
C ALA A 44 -19.45 18.10 7.89
N TRP A 45 -19.75 17.67 9.11
CA TRP A 45 -19.56 18.47 10.32
C TRP A 45 -18.07 18.75 10.57
N ALA A 46 -17.21 17.74 10.56
CA ALA A 46 -15.79 17.89 10.83
C ALA A 46 -15.06 18.82 9.83
N LYS A 47 -15.51 18.86 8.58
CA LYS A 47 -14.97 19.75 7.53
C LYS A 47 -15.25 21.24 7.74
N GLN A 48 -16.08 21.61 8.71
CA GLN A 48 -16.36 23.01 9.03
C GLN A 48 -15.25 23.65 9.87
N PHE A 49 -14.35 22.84 10.44
CA PHE A 49 -13.26 23.29 11.29
C PHE A 49 -11.95 23.34 10.53
N GLU A 50 -11.12 24.32 10.87
CA GLU A 50 -9.72 24.38 10.45
C GLU A 50 -8.93 23.24 11.10
N ASP A 51 -7.85 22.79 10.48
CA ASP A 51 -7.15 21.56 10.85
C ASP A 51 -6.58 21.58 12.28
N ASP A 52 -6.18 22.74 12.81
CA ASP A 52 -5.66 22.93 14.17
C ASP A 52 -6.71 22.69 15.28
N ILE A 53 -7.96 23.08 15.03
CA ILE A 53 -9.09 22.90 15.97
C ILE A 53 -9.79 21.55 15.71
N ARG A 54 -9.75 21.08 14.47
CA ARG A 54 -10.49 19.91 14.01
C ARG A 54 -10.11 18.64 14.77
N LEU A 55 -8.83 18.42 15.09
CA LEU A 55 -8.39 17.22 15.79
C LEU A 55 -9.03 17.10 17.17
N GLY A 56 -9.02 18.15 17.99
CA GLY A 56 -9.63 18.15 19.32
C GLY A 56 -11.15 17.90 19.25
N ASN A 57 -11.85 18.59 18.33
CA ASN A 57 -13.28 18.41 18.14
C ASN A 57 -13.64 16.97 17.70
N VAL A 58 -12.85 16.39 16.81
CA VAL A 58 -13.04 15.03 16.33
C VAL A 58 -12.80 14.01 17.44
N GLN A 59 -11.75 14.17 18.23
CA GLN A 59 -11.47 13.25 19.35
C GLN A 59 -12.57 13.33 20.41
N TYR A 60 -13.05 14.53 20.74
CA TYR A 60 -14.16 14.69 21.69
C TYR A 60 -15.47 14.09 21.14
N PHE A 61 -15.79 14.31 19.86
CA PHE A 61 -16.95 13.68 19.21
C PHE A 61 -16.88 12.16 19.28
N MET A 62 -15.71 11.59 18.94
CA MET A 62 -15.51 10.15 19.00
C MET A 62 -15.58 9.60 20.42
N GLN A 63 -15.11 10.35 21.42
CA GLN A 63 -15.30 9.98 22.82
C GLN A 63 -16.79 9.87 23.18
N ARG A 64 -17.65 10.80 22.70
CA ARG A 64 -19.11 10.74 22.91
C ARG A 64 -19.73 9.52 22.20
N VAL A 65 -19.29 9.23 20.97
CA VAL A 65 -19.69 8.01 20.22
C VAL A 65 -19.34 6.76 21.01
N ILE A 66 -18.10 6.66 21.49
CA ILE A 66 -17.59 5.49 22.24
C ILE A 66 -18.30 5.36 23.59
N ASN A 67 -18.58 6.46 24.29
CA ASN A 67 -19.37 6.44 25.52
C ASN A 67 -20.77 5.84 25.26
N SER A 68 -21.43 6.26 24.19
CA SER A 68 -22.74 5.71 23.82
C SER A 68 -22.67 4.23 23.44
N TYR A 69 -21.65 3.83 22.67
CA TYR A 69 -21.37 2.43 22.33
C TYR A 69 -21.16 1.58 23.57
N TRP A 70 -20.27 2.00 24.47
CA TRP A 70 -19.95 1.32 25.71
C TRP A 70 -21.18 1.13 26.60
N ASN A 71 -21.93 2.20 26.88
CA ASN A 71 -23.12 2.18 27.71
C ASN A 71 -24.24 1.29 27.13
N SER A 72 -24.27 1.10 25.81
CA SER A 72 -25.24 0.21 25.15
C SER A 72 -24.89 -1.27 25.31
N ILE A 73 -23.60 -1.61 25.45
CA ILE A 73 -23.10 -2.98 25.56
C ILE A 73 -22.98 -3.42 27.03
N ILE A 74 -22.39 -2.58 27.88
CA ILE A 74 -22.09 -2.89 29.27
C ILE A 74 -23.31 -2.50 30.13
N LYS A 75 -24.30 -3.38 30.18
CA LYS A 75 -25.52 -3.17 30.99
C LYS A 75 -25.50 -3.85 32.35
N SER A 76 -24.71 -4.91 32.49
CA SER A 76 -24.84 -5.86 33.61
C SER A 76 -23.69 -5.82 34.61
N PHE A 77 -22.58 -5.17 34.27
CA PHE A 77 -21.40 -5.11 35.12
C PHE A 77 -20.87 -3.67 35.18
N PRO A 78 -20.72 -3.05 36.37
CA PRO A 78 -20.28 -1.66 36.49
C PRO A 78 -18.79 -1.52 36.23
N ILE A 79 -18.36 -1.76 35.00
CA ILE A 79 -17.02 -1.39 34.56
C ILE A 79 -17.13 -0.04 33.88
N GLU A 80 -16.54 0.98 34.49
CA GLU A 80 -16.47 2.30 33.89
C GLU A 80 -15.54 2.28 32.66
N LEU A 81 -15.88 3.03 31.62
CA LEU A 81 -15.01 3.22 30.47
C LEU A 81 -13.69 3.85 30.91
N GLY A 82 -12.56 3.33 30.43
CA GLY A 82 -11.27 3.95 30.66
C GLY A 82 -11.24 5.41 30.16
N GLN A 83 -10.80 6.33 31.01
CA GLN A 83 -10.79 7.74 30.67
C GLN A 83 -9.58 8.08 29.78
N ILE A 84 -9.82 9.00 28.84
CA ILE A 84 -8.78 9.64 28.04
C ILE A 84 -8.91 11.15 28.25
N ASN A 85 -7.78 11.83 28.47
CA ASN A 85 -7.77 13.28 28.64
C ASN A 85 -7.95 13.97 27.28
N ILE A 86 -9.15 14.45 27.02
CA ILE A 86 -9.49 15.24 25.84
C ILE A 86 -10.12 16.54 26.31
N VAL A 87 -9.77 17.64 25.66
CA VAL A 87 -10.38 18.94 25.94
C VAL A 87 -11.85 18.85 25.55
N SER A 88 -12.74 19.13 26.51
CA SER A 88 -14.17 19.16 26.30
C SER A 88 -14.57 20.30 25.36
N VAL A 89 -15.49 20.02 24.45
CA VAL A 89 -16.03 20.97 23.48
C VAL A 89 -17.53 21.02 23.64
N GLU A 90 -18.11 22.22 23.63
CA GLU A 90 -19.57 22.36 23.62
C GLU A 90 -20.12 21.97 22.24
N PHE A 91 -20.95 20.95 22.22
CA PHE A 91 -21.69 20.52 21.03
C PHE A 91 -23.16 20.99 21.14
N ASP A 92 -23.76 21.29 20.00
CA ASP A 92 -25.19 21.44 19.94
C ASP A 92 -25.91 20.09 20.08
N ASN A 93 -27.19 20.11 20.48
CA ASN A 93 -27.97 18.89 20.71
C ASN A 93 -28.02 17.95 19.50
N SER A 94 -27.84 18.45 18.27
CA SER A 94 -27.88 17.63 17.08
C SER A 94 -26.62 16.79 16.93
N ILE A 95 -25.45 17.30 17.31
CA ILE A 95 -24.18 16.59 17.26
C ILE A 95 -24.08 15.56 18.39
N GLU A 96 -24.59 15.91 19.60
CA GLU A 96 -24.71 14.93 20.69
C GLU A 96 -25.65 13.77 20.31
N ALA A 97 -26.80 14.07 19.68
CA ALA A 97 -27.71 13.06 19.19
C ALA A 97 -27.07 12.19 18.10
N LEU A 98 -26.29 12.78 17.17
CA LEU A 98 -25.56 12.04 16.15
C LEU A 98 -24.56 11.09 16.78
N ALA A 99 -23.78 11.54 17.75
CA ALA A 99 -22.81 10.69 18.46
C ALA A 99 -23.50 9.51 19.17
N SER A 100 -24.65 9.79 19.82
CA SER A 100 -25.45 8.77 20.50
C SER A 100 -25.99 7.72 19.55
N VAL A 101 -26.58 8.13 18.42
CA VAL A 101 -27.14 7.21 17.40
C VAL A 101 -26.06 6.31 16.79
N ILE A 102 -24.89 6.87 16.46
CA ILE A 102 -23.77 6.11 15.92
C ILE A 102 -23.30 5.06 16.93
N GLY A 103 -23.11 5.45 18.19
CA GLY A 103 -22.67 4.53 19.24
C GLY A 103 -23.67 3.39 19.50
N GLN A 104 -24.97 3.70 19.54
CA GLN A 104 -26.03 2.70 19.69
C GLN A 104 -26.08 1.72 18.50
N ALA A 105 -26.01 2.24 17.27
CA ALA A 105 -25.99 1.40 16.07
C ALA A 105 -24.75 0.48 16.03
N ALA A 106 -23.58 0.96 16.45
CA ALA A 106 -22.39 0.14 16.55
C ALA A 106 -22.53 -0.98 17.59
N ALA A 107 -23.29 -0.75 18.68
CA ALA A 107 -23.51 -1.74 19.72
C ALA A 107 -24.39 -2.93 19.29
N GLU A 108 -25.10 -2.81 18.18
CA GLU A 108 -25.86 -3.91 17.57
C GLU A 108 -24.98 -4.87 16.72
N LEU A 109 -23.72 -4.48 16.45
CA LEU A 109 -22.77 -5.29 15.71
C LEU A 109 -21.89 -6.11 16.65
N ASP A 110 -21.30 -7.20 16.12
CA ASP A 110 -20.19 -7.84 16.81
C ASP A 110 -19.01 -6.87 16.94
N VAL A 111 -18.15 -7.09 17.95
CA VAL A 111 -17.06 -6.18 18.30
C VAL A 111 -16.08 -5.94 17.14
N ILE A 112 -15.86 -6.94 16.28
CA ILE A 112 -14.92 -6.84 15.15
C ILE A 112 -15.48 -5.90 14.08
N LYS A 113 -16.76 -6.01 13.75
CA LYS A 113 -17.44 -5.08 12.83
C LYS A 113 -17.57 -3.69 13.44
N ALA A 114 -17.95 -3.60 14.72
CA ALA A 114 -18.07 -2.34 15.42
C ALA A 114 -16.74 -1.56 15.44
N SER A 115 -15.64 -2.22 15.79
CA SER A 115 -14.30 -1.60 15.79
C SER A 115 -13.89 -1.09 14.41
N TYR A 116 -14.18 -1.85 13.36
CA TYR A 116 -13.91 -1.43 11.98
C TYR A 116 -14.72 -0.21 11.56
N GLU A 117 -16.04 -0.20 11.80
CA GLU A 117 -16.91 0.91 11.42
C GLU A 117 -16.60 2.20 12.22
N LEU A 118 -16.37 2.08 13.53
CA LEU A 118 -16.00 3.21 14.38
C LEU A 118 -14.60 3.71 14.09
N GLY A 119 -13.66 2.83 13.77
CA GLY A 119 -12.34 3.20 13.31
C GLY A 119 -12.35 3.93 11.95
N ASN A 120 -13.14 3.45 11.00
CA ASN A 120 -13.34 4.14 9.72
C ASN A 120 -14.02 5.50 9.90
N LEU A 121 -14.97 5.62 10.83
CA LEU A 121 -15.54 6.91 11.20
C LEU A 121 -14.43 7.86 11.66
N TYR A 122 -13.63 7.46 12.65
CA TYR A 122 -12.54 8.27 13.20
C TYR A 122 -11.59 8.75 12.10
N THR A 123 -11.05 7.84 11.30
CA THR A 123 -10.12 8.20 10.23
C THR A 123 -10.73 9.10 9.17
N SER A 124 -12.02 8.91 8.83
CA SER A 124 -12.70 9.70 7.81
C SER A 124 -12.93 11.17 8.19
N ILE A 125 -12.97 11.47 9.50
CA ILE A 125 -13.19 12.81 10.03
C ILE A 125 -11.91 13.52 10.49
N LEU A 126 -10.78 12.82 10.56
CA LEU A 126 -9.46 13.40 10.84
C LEU A 126 -9.03 14.40 9.75
N PRO A 127 -8.16 15.38 10.08
CA PRO A 127 -7.46 16.19 9.08
C PRO A 127 -6.69 15.32 8.07
N GLU A 128 -6.77 15.67 6.77
CA GLU A 128 -6.15 14.87 5.70
C GLU A 128 -4.63 14.72 5.89
N LYS A 129 -3.99 15.78 6.37
CA LYS A 129 -2.54 15.77 6.63
C LYS A 129 -2.17 14.75 7.72
N LEU A 130 -2.86 14.73 8.84
CA LEU A 130 -2.61 13.77 9.93
C LEU A 130 -2.87 12.32 9.47
N ARG A 131 -3.93 12.09 8.71
CA ARG A 131 -4.25 10.78 8.14
C ARG A 131 -3.16 10.30 7.19
N SER A 132 -2.64 11.20 6.34
CA SER A 132 -1.57 10.90 5.39
C SER A 132 -0.22 10.68 6.07
N ASP A 133 0.15 11.55 7.02
CA ASP A 133 1.45 11.53 7.68
C ASP A 133 1.60 10.32 8.61
N ASN A 134 0.53 9.95 9.31
CA ASN A 134 0.52 8.82 10.24
C ASN A 134 0.14 7.48 9.58
N GLY A 135 -0.30 7.49 8.32
CA GLY A 135 -0.68 6.27 7.60
C GLY A 135 -1.82 5.49 8.26
N VAL A 136 -2.75 6.18 8.93
CA VAL A 136 -3.82 5.57 9.73
C VAL A 136 -4.92 5.04 8.82
N PHE A 137 -4.96 3.71 8.64
CA PHE A 137 -5.99 3.00 7.88
C PHE A 137 -6.46 1.78 8.66
N TYR A 138 -7.77 1.62 8.80
CA TYR A 138 -8.33 0.45 9.47
C TYR A 138 -8.40 -0.74 8.52
N THR A 139 -7.95 -1.89 9.00
CA THR A 139 -7.93 -3.12 8.22
C THR A 139 -9.31 -3.75 8.17
N PRO A 140 -9.87 -4.04 6.99
CA PRO A 140 -11.15 -4.72 6.86
C PRO A 140 -11.16 -6.07 7.59
N PRO A 141 -12.24 -6.41 8.32
CA PRO A 141 -12.34 -7.63 9.11
C PRO A 141 -12.03 -8.92 8.34
N ALA A 142 -12.47 -8.99 7.09
CA ALA A 142 -12.20 -10.15 6.25
C ALA A 142 -10.70 -10.35 5.96
N LEU A 143 -9.93 -9.27 5.78
CA LEU A 143 -8.47 -9.35 5.59
C LEU A 143 -7.76 -9.69 6.89
N THR A 144 -8.21 -9.14 8.02
CA THR A 144 -7.70 -9.50 9.35
C THR A 144 -7.90 -10.99 9.60
N ASP A 145 -9.12 -11.50 9.40
CA ASP A 145 -9.44 -12.93 9.57
C ASP A 145 -8.62 -13.81 8.64
N ARG A 146 -8.46 -13.41 7.37
CA ARG A 146 -7.60 -14.13 6.42
C ARG A 146 -6.15 -14.22 6.90
N LEU A 147 -5.59 -13.14 7.41
CA LEU A 147 -4.21 -13.11 7.91
C LEU A 147 -4.07 -13.98 9.16
N LEU A 148 -5.01 -13.89 10.10
CA LEU A 148 -5.05 -14.73 11.31
C LEU A 148 -5.13 -16.22 10.96
N ASN A 149 -5.99 -16.61 10.01
CA ASN A 149 -6.09 -17.99 9.53
C ASN A 149 -4.79 -18.45 8.83
N SER A 150 -4.08 -17.55 8.17
CA SER A 150 -2.81 -17.87 7.50
C SER A 150 -1.68 -18.10 8.50
N VAL A 151 -1.61 -17.31 9.59
CA VAL A 151 -0.60 -17.52 10.64
C VAL A 151 -0.92 -18.77 11.47
N GLU A 152 -2.18 -19.08 11.71
CA GLU A 152 -2.62 -20.33 12.36
C GLU A 152 -2.21 -21.54 11.51
N LYS A 153 -2.48 -21.52 10.20
CA LYS A 153 -2.01 -22.55 9.25
C LYS A 153 -0.47 -22.68 9.24
N ALA A 154 0.26 -21.61 9.55
CA ALA A 154 1.71 -21.63 9.68
C ALA A 154 2.22 -22.25 10.99
N GLY A 155 1.33 -22.66 11.89
CA GLY A 155 1.64 -23.38 13.13
C GLY A 155 1.51 -22.54 14.41
N VAL A 156 0.84 -21.40 14.36
CA VAL A 156 0.56 -20.61 15.57
C VAL A 156 -0.48 -21.31 16.42
N ASP A 157 -0.15 -21.51 17.69
CA ASP A 157 -1.05 -22.01 18.73
C ASP A 157 -1.49 -20.86 19.64
N TRP A 158 -2.76 -20.49 19.55
CA TRP A 158 -3.31 -19.35 20.32
C TRP A 158 -3.37 -19.61 21.84
N ALA A 159 -3.27 -20.87 22.27
CA ALA A 159 -3.26 -21.21 23.70
C ALA A 159 -1.91 -20.95 24.38
N SER A 160 -0.82 -20.90 23.61
CA SER A 160 0.53 -20.80 24.18
C SER A 160 1.38 -19.65 23.61
N SER A 161 1.01 -19.12 22.42
CA SER A 161 1.81 -18.12 21.73
C SER A 161 1.74 -16.75 22.38
N SER A 162 2.88 -16.08 22.50
CA SER A 162 2.98 -14.64 22.79
C SER A 162 2.89 -13.85 21.49
N VAL A 163 2.02 -12.85 21.44
CA VAL A 163 1.65 -12.10 20.22
C VAL A 163 1.85 -10.61 20.44
N ALA A 164 2.39 -9.90 19.44
CA ALA A 164 2.41 -8.46 19.45
C ALA A 164 1.99 -7.84 18.11
N ASP A 165 1.31 -6.70 18.19
CA ASP A 165 1.11 -5.76 17.08
C ASP A 165 1.91 -4.48 17.36
N PRO A 166 2.99 -4.23 16.63
CA PRO A 166 3.87 -3.08 16.90
C PRO A 166 3.34 -1.73 16.36
N ALA A 167 2.14 -1.73 15.74
CA ALA A 167 1.43 -0.52 15.30
C ALA A 167 -0.07 -0.80 15.33
N CYS A 168 -0.61 -1.06 16.53
CA CYS A 168 -1.94 -1.65 16.68
C CYS A 168 -3.11 -0.72 16.30
N GLY A 169 -2.86 0.58 16.12
CA GLY A 169 -3.89 1.54 15.74
C GLY A 169 -5.11 1.49 16.65
N GLY A 170 -6.29 1.32 16.09
CA GLY A 170 -7.54 1.13 16.82
C GLY A 170 -7.92 -0.34 17.05
N GLY A 171 -6.95 -1.26 17.11
CA GLY A 171 -7.16 -2.64 17.57
C GLY A 171 -7.72 -3.61 16.54
N ALA A 172 -7.56 -3.35 15.25
CA ALA A 172 -8.07 -4.21 14.19
C ALA A 172 -7.59 -5.68 14.28
N PHE A 173 -6.42 -5.92 14.88
CA PHE A 173 -5.88 -7.27 15.09
C PHE A 173 -6.01 -7.74 16.54
N LEU A 174 -5.81 -6.86 17.54
CA LEU A 174 -5.73 -7.27 18.94
C LEU A 174 -7.05 -7.84 19.47
N ALA A 175 -8.20 -7.25 19.16
CA ALA A 175 -9.49 -7.75 19.58
C ALA A 175 -9.83 -9.14 18.98
N PRO A 176 -9.68 -9.39 17.67
CA PRO A 176 -9.82 -10.73 17.09
C PRO A 176 -8.85 -11.77 17.65
N ILE A 177 -7.60 -11.38 17.95
CA ILE A 177 -6.60 -12.27 18.55
C ILE A 177 -7.03 -12.66 19.97
N ALA A 178 -7.46 -11.68 20.78
CA ALA A 178 -7.94 -11.95 22.12
C ALA A 178 -9.09 -12.96 22.12
N LEU A 179 -10.05 -12.82 21.19
CA LEU A 179 -11.15 -13.78 21.03
C LEU A 179 -10.65 -15.20 20.69
N ARG A 180 -9.65 -15.34 19.81
CA ARG A 180 -9.04 -16.64 19.47
C ARG A 180 -8.28 -17.24 20.66
N MET A 181 -7.50 -16.41 21.38
CA MET A 181 -6.80 -16.85 22.59
C MET A 181 -7.79 -17.34 23.66
N ILE A 182 -8.83 -16.55 23.99
CA ILE A 182 -9.87 -16.94 24.94
C ILE A 182 -10.56 -18.24 24.50
N SER A 183 -10.89 -18.38 23.23
CA SER A 183 -11.47 -19.62 22.71
C SER A 183 -10.55 -20.84 22.89
N ALA A 184 -9.24 -20.64 22.68
CA ALA A 184 -8.25 -21.71 22.82
C ALA A 184 -8.02 -22.14 24.28
N ILE A 185 -8.20 -21.22 25.24
CA ILE A 185 -7.98 -21.45 26.68
C ILE A 185 -9.30 -21.43 27.50
N HIS A 186 -10.43 -21.71 26.84
CA HIS A 186 -11.77 -21.66 27.48
C HIS A 186 -11.94 -22.54 28.71
N PHE A 187 -11.07 -23.57 28.88
CA PHE A 187 -11.03 -24.48 30.01
C PHE A 187 -10.38 -23.87 31.27
N LEU A 188 -9.68 -22.76 31.15
CA LEU A 188 -9.10 -22.04 32.30
C LEU A 188 -10.18 -21.21 33.00
N SER A 189 -9.95 -20.89 34.27
CA SER A 189 -10.81 -19.94 34.99
C SER A 189 -10.79 -18.55 34.33
N PRO A 190 -11.87 -17.75 34.50
CA PRO A 190 -11.90 -16.40 33.92
C PRO A 190 -10.71 -15.49 34.36
N GLU A 191 -10.26 -15.66 35.60
CA GLU A 191 -9.08 -14.94 36.09
C GLU A 191 -7.80 -15.37 35.36
N GLU A 192 -7.58 -16.67 35.16
CA GLU A 192 -6.44 -17.20 34.41
C GLU A 192 -6.48 -16.79 32.94
N GLN A 193 -7.68 -16.74 32.34
CA GLN A 193 -7.85 -16.25 30.97
C GLN A 193 -7.43 -14.79 30.83
N LEU A 194 -7.81 -13.90 31.75
CA LEU A 194 -7.36 -12.50 31.75
C LEU A 194 -5.85 -12.39 31.95
N GLN A 195 -5.29 -13.14 32.91
CA GLN A 195 -3.84 -13.16 33.17
C GLN A 195 -3.07 -13.64 31.93
N HIS A 196 -3.57 -14.64 31.24
CA HIS A 196 -2.96 -15.14 30.00
C HIS A 196 -2.90 -14.06 28.93
N LEU A 197 -3.99 -13.32 28.68
CA LEU A 197 -4.00 -12.21 27.75
C LEU A 197 -3.03 -11.09 28.18
N GLU A 198 -3.05 -10.72 29.45
CA GLU A 198 -2.17 -9.68 30.01
C GLU A 198 -0.69 -10.01 29.83
N GLN A 199 -0.31 -11.27 29.87
CA GLN A 199 1.07 -11.74 29.69
C GLN A 199 1.46 -11.88 28.21
N ASN A 200 0.56 -12.42 27.39
CA ASN A 200 0.90 -12.93 26.06
C ASN A 200 0.41 -12.06 24.90
N LEU A 201 -0.45 -11.07 25.13
CA LEU A 201 -0.92 -10.15 24.08
C LEU A 201 -0.40 -8.73 24.34
N LYS A 202 0.24 -8.10 23.34
CA LYS A 202 0.80 -6.75 23.44
C LYS A 202 0.48 -5.92 22.21
N GLY A 203 0.19 -4.65 22.44
CA GLY A 203 0.06 -3.62 21.40
C GLY A 203 1.02 -2.47 21.64
N TYR A 204 1.50 -1.85 20.59
CA TYR A 204 2.30 -0.63 20.62
C TYR A 204 1.68 0.39 19.70
N GLU A 205 1.48 1.63 20.15
CA GLU A 205 0.84 2.68 19.37
C GLU A 205 1.39 4.05 19.76
N ILE A 206 1.62 4.89 18.76
CA ILE A 206 2.13 6.24 18.97
C ILE A 206 1.02 7.25 19.31
N ASP A 207 -0.19 7.05 18.76
CA ASP A 207 -1.33 7.92 19.01
C ASP A 207 -2.12 7.47 20.25
N PRO A 208 -2.14 8.29 21.32
CA PRO A 208 -2.86 7.95 22.55
C PRO A 208 -4.35 7.68 22.34
N PHE A 209 -4.98 8.35 21.36
CA PHE A 209 -6.40 8.15 21.08
C PHE A 209 -6.67 6.81 20.42
N SER A 210 -5.87 6.41 19.45
CA SER A 210 -5.94 5.08 18.81
C SER A 210 -5.64 3.97 19.81
N ALA A 211 -4.65 4.16 20.69
CA ALA A 211 -4.36 3.22 21.78
C ALA A 211 -5.57 3.04 22.72
N TRP A 212 -6.21 4.14 23.09
CA TRP A 212 -7.43 4.09 23.90
C TRP A 212 -8.58 3.34 23.19
N LEU A 213 -8.80 3.57 21.90
CA LEU A 213 -9.80 2.82 21.11
C LEU A 213 -9.49 1.31 21.11
N THR A 214 -8.23 0.95 20.97
CA THR A 214 -7.79 -0.45 21.05
C THR A 214 -8.15 -1.10 22.39
N GLU A 215 -7.88 -0.41 23.50
CA GLU A 215 -8.23 -0.87 24.84
C GLU A 215 -9.74 -1.03 25.01
N VAL A 216 -10.54 -0.11 24.47
CA VAL A 216 -12.00 -0.20 24.50
C VAL A 216 -12.50 -1.44 23.77
N PHE A 217 -12.07 -1.65 22.54
CA PHE A 217 -12.52 -2.79 21.72
C PHE A 217 -12.03 -4.12 22.29
N LEU A 218 -10.83 -4.15 22.86
CA LEU A 218 -10.33 -5.31 23.57
C LEU A 218 -11.22 -5.65 24.77
N GLN A 219 -11.54 -4.66 25.62
CA GLN A 219 -12.40 -4.87 26.79
C GLN A 219 -13.79 -5.33 26.38
N VAL A 220 -14.37 -4.79 25.29
CA VAL A 220 -15.64 -5.28 24.75
C VAL A 220 -15.52 -6.72 24.26
N ALA A 221 -14.40 -7.08 23.61
CA ALA A 221 -14.17 -8.46 23.14
C ALA A 221 -14.13 -9.47 24.29
N VAL A 222 -13.60 -9.09 25.44
CA VAL A 222 -13.46 -9.99 26.61
C VAL A 222 -14.42 -9.65 27.75
N LYS A 223 -15.49 -8.88 27.48
CA LYS A 223 -16.43 -8.40 28.52
C LYS A 223 -17.02 -9.49 29.40
N ASP A 224 -17.37 -10.64 28.81
CA ASP A 224 -17.98 -11.74 29.54
C ASP A 224 -16.96 -12.39 30.48
N VAL A 225 -15.71 -12.53 30.07
CA VAL A 225 -14.62 -13.04 30.91
C VAL A 225 -14.33 -12.05 32.05
N MET A 226 -14.29 -10.73 31.78
CA MET A 226 -14.14 -9.71 32.82
C MET A 226 -15.28 -9.73 33.83
N SER A 227 -16.51 -9.91 33.36
CA SER A 227 -17.69 -10.01 34.23
C SER A 227 -17.60 -11.21 35.16
N LEU A 228 -17.22 -12.37 34.64
CA LEU A 228 -17.04 -13.61 35.42
C LEU A 228 -15.84 -13.52 36.38
N ALA A 229 -14.77 -12.86 35.98
CA ALA A 229 -13.59 -12.67 36.84
C ALA A 229 -13.79 -11.56 37.89
N GLY A 230 -14.82 -10.72 37.76
CA GLY A 230 -15.09 -9.61 38.67
C GLY A 230 -14.07 -8.47 38.59
N ARG A 231 -13.25 -8.40 37.52
CA ARG A 231 -12.24 -7.36 37.31
C ARG A 231 -12.03 -6.99 35.84
N ARG A 232 -11.43 -5.85 35.61
CA ARG A 232 -10.98 -5.46 34.27
C ARG A 232 -9.67 -6.18 33.90
N ILE A 233 -9.49 -6.37 32.58
CA ILE A 233 -8.18 -6.68 32.02
C ILE A 233 -7.25 -5.48 32.22
N LYS A 234 -5.98 -5.73 32.61
CA LYS A 234 -4.95 -4.68 32.66
C LYS A 234 -4.61 -4.23 31.24
N SER A 235 -4.14 -2.98 31.11
CA SER A 235 -3.71 -2.45 29.82
C SER A 235 -2.63 -3.34 29.20
N ILE A 236 -2.83 -3.67 27.92
CA ILE A 236 -1.88 -4.41 27.09
C ILE A 236 -1.24 -3.54 26.02
N VAL A 237 -1.69 -2.29 25.86
CA VAL A 237 -1.17 -1.35 24.87
C VAL A 237 -0.17 -0.40 25.53
N THR A 238 1.01 -0.31 24.93
CA THR A 238 2.04 0.66 25.31
C THR A 238 2.01 1.83 24.35
N ILE A 239 1.78 3.05 24.88
CA ILE A 239 1.81 4.28 24.07
C ILE A 239 3.25 4.70 23.91
N CYS A 240 3.81 4.55 22.69
CA CYS A 240 5.22 4.90 22.39
C CYS A 240 5.46 5.03 20.88
N ASP A 241 6.56 5.71 20.52
CA ASP A 241 7.18 5.49 19.21
C ASP A 241 7.86 4.13 19.22
N THR A 242 7.27 3.15 18.58
CA THR A 242 7.71 1.75 18.59
C THR A 242 9.14 1.57 18.09
N LEU A 243 9.54 2.32 17.05
CA LEU A 243 10.90 2.23 16.51
C LEU A 243 11.93 2.73 17.53
N ALA A 244 11.63 3.82 18.22
CA ALA A 244 12.49 4.36 19.29
C ALA A 244 12.45 3.47 20.53
N TYR A 245 11.28 2.93 20.90
CA TYR A 245 11.10 2.06 22.06
C TYR A 245 11.97 0.80 21.98
N PHE A 246 11.99 0.11 20.84
CA PHE A 246 12.79 -1.10 20.65
C PHE A 246 14.25 -0.83 20.21
N ALA A 247 14.60 0.41 19.88
CA ALA A 247 16.00 0.81 19.74
C ALA A 247 16.72 0.81 21.10
N ASP A 248 15.98 1.02 22.19
CA ASP A 248 16.48 0.83 23.54
C ASP A 248 16.55 -0.68 23.88
N LYS A 249 17.76 -1.20 23.99
CA LYS A 249 18.03 -2.62 24.26
C LYS A 249 17.50 -3.11 25.61
N THR A 250 17.11 -2.24 26.51
CA THR A 250 16.47 -2.60 27.79
C THR A 250 15.04 -3.11 27.58
N ASN A 251 14.39 -2.75 26.48
CA ASN A 251 13.04 -3.16 26.09
C ASN A 251 13.02 -4.44 25.25
N ASN A 252 14.10 -5.20 25.24
CA ASN A 252 14.27 -6.38 24.39
C ASN A 252 13.32 -7.51 24.83
N ARG A 253 12.24 -7.72 24.08
CA ARG A 253 11.28 -8.81 24.28
C ARG A 253 11.03 -9.49 22.95
N GLU A 254 11.12 -10.82 22.93
CA GLU A 254 10.79 -11.62 21.75
C GLU A 254 9.37 -12.21 21.88
N PHE A 255 8.71 -12.37 20.74
CA PHE A 255 7.35 -12.89 20.61
C PHE A 255 7.32 -14.12 19.70
N ASP A 256 6.35 -14.99 19.91
CA ASP A 256 6.11 -16.11 19.00
C ASP A 256 5.47 -15.63 17.69
N VAL A 257 4.66 -14.55 17.76
CA VAL A 257 3.96 -13.98 16.62
C VAL A 257 4.05 -12.46 16.65
N ILE A 258 4.44 -11.87 15.52
CA ILE A 258 4.26 -10.44 15.24
C ILE A 258 3.26 -10.32 14.10
N ILE A 259 2.19 -9.55 14.32
CA ILE A 259 1.13 -9.43 13.34
C ILE A 259 0.57 -8.01 13.32
N GLY A 260 0.16 -7.50 12.15
CA GLY A 260 -0.41 -6.16 12.06
C GLY A 260 -0.48 -5.60 10.64
N ASN A 261 -0.87 -4.34 10.57
CA ASN A 261 -0.84 -3.50 9.40
C ASN A 261 0.05 -2.28 9.70
N PRO A 262 1.38 -2.37 9.47
CA PRO A 262 2.30 -1.28 9.82
C PRO A 262 1.98 0.00 9.03
N PRO A 263 2.33 1.19 9.56
CA PRO A 263 2.04 2.46 8.90
C PRO A 263 2.79 2.59 7.57
N TYR A 264 2.13 3.22 6.56
CA TYR A 264 2.72 3.51 5.26
C TYR A 264 3.18 4.96 5.22
N GLY A 265 4.29 5.24 4.59
CA GLY A 265 4.78 6.61 4.45
C GLY A 265 6.30 6.68 4.37
N LYS A 266 6.79 7.85 3.95
CA LYS A 266 8.22 8.15 3.95
C LYS A 266 8.58 8.79 5.28
N LEU A 267 9.74 8.41 5.81
CA LEU A 267 10.27 8.98 7.04
C LEU A 267 11.69 9.51 6.82
N SER A 268 11.96 10.70 7.38
CA SER A 268 13.31 11.20 7.53
C SER A 268 13.92 10.61 8.80
N LEU A 269 14.97 9.82 8.65
CA LEU A 269 15.59 9.09 9.76
C LEU A 269 16.75 9.90 10.35
N THR A 270 16.90 9.83 11.68
CA THR A 270 18.14 10.20 12.35
C THR A 270 19.27 9.25 11.94
N ARG A 271 20.52 9.63 12.26
CA ARG A 271 21.69 8.80 11.94
C ARG A 271 21.65 7.48 12.72
N GLU A 272 21.22 7.52 13.95
CA GLU A 272 21.12 6.37 14.87
C GLU A 272 20.12 5.34 14.35
N ILE A 273 18.89 5.76 14.00
CA ILE A 273 17.87 4.88 13.46
C ILE A 273 18.32 4.32 12.10
N ARG A 274 18.98 5.13 11.26
CA ARG A 274 19.50 4.67 9.96
C ARG A 274 20.56 3.58 10.14
N GLU A 275 21.42 3.69 11.15
CA GLU A 275 22.44 2.67 11.44
C GLU A 275 21.80 1.39 11.97
N GLU A 276 20.82 1.47 12.87
CA GLU A 276 20.11 0.30 13.43
C GLU A 276 19.43 -0.53 12.32
N TYR A 277 18.79 0.15 11.33
CA TYR A 277 18.07 -0.52 10.24
C TYR A 277 18.89 -0.67 8.95
N ARG A 278 20.20 -0.42 8.94
CA ARG A 278 21.07 -0.38 7.74
C ARG A 278 20.96 -1.62 6.86
N GLU A 279 20.77 -2.81 7.44
CA GLU A 279 20.71 -4.07 6.70
C GLU A 279 19.52 -4.13 5.73
N SER A 280 18.41 -3.46 6.04
CA SER A 280 17.20 -3.42 5.21
C SER A 280 17.00 -2.10 4.47
N LEU A 281 17.80 -1.07 4.77
CA LEU A 281 17.65 0.26 4.18
C LEU A 281 18.47 0.43 2.89
N PHE A 282 17.84 1.10 1.92
CA PHE A 282 18.50 1.64 0.74
C PHE A 282 17.83 2.96 0.33
N GLY A 283 18.59 4.03 0.28
CA GLY A 283 18.08 5.36 -0.11
C GLY A 283 17.05 5.93 0.87
N HIS A 284 15.82 6.14 0.40
CA HIS A 284 14.73 6.68 1.21
C HIS A 284 14.08 5.60 2.08
N ALA A 285 13.88 5.92 3.36
CA ALA A 285 13.17 5.04 4.28
C ALA A 285 11.65 5.11 4.06
N ASN A 286 11.00 3.97 4.22
CA ASN A 286 9.55 3.85 4.28
C ASN A 286 9.16 3.12 5.57
N LEU A 287 8.15 3.63 6.26
CA LEU A 287 7.74 3.12 7.58
C LEU A 287 7.48 1.61 7.58
N TYR A 288 6.65 1.09 6.66
CA TYR A 288 6.36 -0.34 6.67
C TYR A 288 7.59 -1.22 6.44
N GLY A 289 8.63 -0.71 5.75
CA GLY A 289 9.90 -1.41 5.59
C GLY A 289 10.68 -1.51 6.90
N LEU A 290 10.71 -0.44 7.70
CA LEU A 290 11.31 -0.42 9.04
C LEU A 290 10.56 -1.34 10.00
N PHE A 291 9.23 -1.27 10.01
CA PHE A 291 8.39 -2.15 10.83
C PHE A 291 8.52 -3.63 10.43
N THR A 292 8.72 -3.93 9.14
CA THR A 292 9.00 -5.31 8.70
C THR A 292 10.36 -5.79 9.22
N HIS A 293 11.39 -4.94 9.17
CA HIS A 293 12.68 -5.26 9.77
C HIS A 293 12.53 -5.50 11.29
N LEU A 294 11.89 -4.57 12.00
CA LEU A 294 11.65 -4.68 13.43
C LEU A 294 10.90 -5.97 13.79
N ALA A 295 9.81 -6.29 13.08
CA ALA A 295 9.03 -7.50 13.31
C ALA A 295 9.89 -8.76 13.21
N ILE A 296 10.77 -8.83 12.20
CA ILE A 296 11.69 -9.96 12.02
C ILE A 296 12.71 -10.04 13.15
N LYS A 297 13.13 -8.91 13.72
CA LYS A 297 14.04 -8.90 14.88
C LYS A 297 13.35 -9.29 16.18
N LEU A 298 12.09 -8.90 16.37
CA LEU A 298 11.31 -9.16 17.59
C LEU A 298 10.69 -10.56 17.64
N VAL A 299 10.54 -11.24 16.51
CA VAL A 299 9.99 -12.59 16.50
C VAL A 299 11.06 -13.62 16.86
N LYS A 300 10.72 -14.61 17.70
CA LYS A 300 11.60 -15.74 18.08
C LYS A 300 12.02 -16.56 16.86
N ALA A 301 13.08 -17.35 16.99
CA ALA A 301 13.40 -18.40 16.02
C ALA A 301 12.20 -19.32 15.85
N ASP A 302 11.88 -19.72 14.61
CA ASP A 302 10.66 -20.46 14.21
C ASP A 302 9.33 -19.72 14.40
N GLY A 303 9.35 -18.50 14.96
CA GLY A 303 8.16 -17.67 15.12
C GLY A 303 7.68 -17.05 13.80
N ILE A 304 6.49 -16.48 13.82
CA ILE A 304 5.74 -16.07 12.62
C ILE A 304 5.55 -14.56 12.60
N VAL A 305 5.81 -13.96 11.43
CA VAL A 305 5.43 -12.58 11.12
C VAL A 305 4.29 -12.61 10.10
N GLY A 306 3.15 -11.99 10.44
CA GLY A 306 2.00 -11.83 9.55
C GLY A 306 1.69 -10.36 9.30
N TYR A 307 1.92 -9.85 8.08
CA TYR A 307 1.75 -8.42 7.78
C TYR A 307 0.89 -8.16 6.55
N LEU A 308 0.09 -7.09 6.66
CA LEU A 308 -0.53 -6.43 5.52
C LEU A 308 0.35 -5.25 5.10
N THR A 309 0.86 -5.27 3.87
CA THR A 309 1.79 -4.27 3.37
C THR A 309 1.51 -3.88 1.92
N PRO A 310 1.98 -2.70 1.46
CA PRO A 310 1.98 -2.38 0.04
C PRO A 310 2.81 -3.37 -0.79
N THR A 311 2.38 -3.63 -2.03
CA THR A 311 3.12 -4.51 -2.97
C THR A 311 4.43 -3.91 -3.47
N SER A 312 4.68 -2.63 -3.23
CA SER A 312 5.84 -1.89 -3.77
C SER A 312 7.19 -2.43 -3.29
N PHE A 313 7.26 -3.14 -2.15
CA PHE A 313 8.53 -3.73 -1.70
C PHE A 313 8.99 -4.89 -2.59
N LEU A 314 8.07 -5.55 -3.30
CA LEU A 314 8.40 -6.69 -4.15
C LEU A 314 9.35 -6.31 -5.29
N SER A 315 9.23 -5.09 -5.82
CA SER A 315 10.00 -4.66 -6.98
C SER A 315 10.73 -3.33 -6.81
N GLY A 316 10.29 -2.46 -5.88
CA GLY A 316 10.86 -1.13 -5.74
C GLY A 316 12.36 -1.16 -5.40
N GLU A 317 13.13 -0.24 -6.00
CA GLU A 317 14.58 -0.13 -5.79
C GLU A 317 14.93 0.15 -4.33
N TYR A 318 14.17 1.04 -3.69
CA TYR A 318 14.39 1.41 -2.28
C TYR A 318 14.18 0.26 -1.30
N PHE A 319 13.57 -0.84 -1.73
CA PHE A 319 13.31 -2.03 -0.93
C PHE A 319 14.23 -3.21 -1.26
N LYS A 320 15.25 -3.01 -2.10
CA LYS A 320 16.15 -4.10 -2.49
C LYS A 320 16.85 -4.75 -1.31
N ASN A 321 17.34 -3.95 -0.35
CA ASN A 321 17.96 -4.46 0.87
C ASN A 321 16.94 -5.13 1.79
N LEU A 322 15.70 -4.62 1.86
CA LEU A 322 14.62 -5.26 2.63
C LEU A 322 14.30 -6.65 2.08
N ARG A 323 14.22 -6.83 0.74
CA ARG A 323 14.02 -8.15 0.13
C ARG A 323 15.14 -9.13 0.49
N MET A 324 16.39 -8.67 0.42
CA MET A 324 17.54 -9.48 0.84
C MET A 324 17.46 -9.85 2.32
N PHE A 325 17.13 -8.89 3.19
CA PHE A 325 17.00 -9.09 4.63
C PHE A 325 15.89 -10.10 4.95
N ILE A 326 14.68 -9.94 4.38
CA ILE A 326 13.58 -10.89 4.54
C ILE A 326 14.03 -12.31 4.13
N ARG A 327 14.68 -12.47 2.97
CA ARG A 327 15.13 -13.78 2.49
C ARG A 327 16.28 -14.37 3.31
N LYS A 328 17.13 -13.52 3.87
CA LYS A 328 18.21 -13.94 4.78
C LYS A 328 17.66 -14.48 6.09
N GLU A 329 16.77 -13.72 6.74
CA GLU A 329 16.31 -13.98 8.09
C GLU A 329 15.06 -14.86 8.17
N THR A 330 14.27 -14.95 7.08
CA THR A 330 12.98 -15.65 7.08
C THR A 330 12.78 -16.58 5.88
N SER A 331 11.83 -17.48 6.03
CA SER A 331 11.20 -18.25 4.95
C SER A 331 9.79 -17.68 4.71
N PRO A 332 9.56 -16.94 3.61
CA PRO A 332 8.21 -16.55 3.21
C PRO A 332 7.36 -17.79 2.93
N LEU A 333 6.19 -17.87 3.56
CA LEU A 333 5.28 -19.02 3.46
C LEU A 333 4.14 -18.74 2.48
N THR A 334 3.50 -17.57 2.63
CA THR A 334 2.32 -17.20 1.86
C THR A 334 2.38 -15.71 1.49
N ILE A 335 1.99 -15.38 0.26
CA ILE A 335 1.73 -14.02 -0.19
C ILE A 335 0.38 -14.00 -0.89
N ASP A 336 -0.56 -13.26 -0.32
CA ASP A 336 -1.91 -13.09 -0.85
C ASP A 336 -2.07 -11.69 -1.44
N PHE A 337 -2.21 -11.57 -2.75
CA PHE A 337 -2.46 -10.30 -3.41
C PHE A 337 -3.92 -9.89 -3.27
N VAL A 338 -4.17 -8.70 -2.72
CA VAL A 338 -5.53 -8.16 -2.58
C VAL A 338 -5.96 -7.53 -3.90
N ALA A 339 -6.90 -8.20 -4.59
CA ALA A 339 -7.45 -7.74 -5.85
C ALA A 339 -8.48 -6.63 -5.64
N GLY A 340 -8.38 -5.57 -6.45
CA GLY A 340 -9.34 -4.47 -6.48
C GLY A 340 -9.09 -3.41 -5.40
N ARG A 341 -9.15 -2.14 -5.82
CA ARG A 341 -8.98 -0.96 -4.93
C ARG A 341 -10.31 -0.47 -4.39
N LYS A 342 -11.40 -0.65 -5.16
CA LYS A 342 -12.73 -0.17 -4.78
C LYS A 342 -13.36 -1.11 -3.77
N GLY A 343 -13.62 -0.59 -2.56
CA GLY A 343 -14.35 -1.28 -1.50
C GLY A 343 -13.50 -2.05 -0.49
N VAL A 344 -12.16 -2.09 -0.63
CA VAL A 344 -11.27 -2.74 0.36
C VAL A 344 -10.68 -1.70 1.31
N PHE A 345 -10.16 -0.61 0.77
CA PHE A 345 -9.72 0.56 1.56
C PHE A 345 -10.29 1.82 0.91
N GLU A 346 -11.02 2.62 1.66
CA GLU A 346 -11.40 3.97 1.21
C GLU A 346 -10.11 4.82 1.13
N ASP A 347 -9.88 5.47 -0.03
CA ASP A 347 -8.78 6.40 -0.29
C ASP A 347 -7.35 5.82 -0.37
N VAL A 348 -7.12 4.51 -0.35
CA VAL A 348 -5.77 3.94 -0.56
C VAL A 348 -5.50 3.68 -2.04
N LEU A 349 -4.55 4.41 -2.61
CA LEU A 349 -4.14 4.27 -4.02
C LEU A 349 -3.15 3.12 -4.26
N GLN A 350 -2.60 2.50 -3.19
CA GLN A 350 -1.59 1.46 -3.29
C GLN A 350 -2.22 0.06 -3.28
N GLU A 351 -1.69 -0.83 -4.11
CA GLU A 351 -2.00 -2.26 -4.00
C GLU A 351 -1.35 -2.81 -2.74
N THR A 352 -2.08 -3.68 -2.05
CA THR A 352 -1.63 -4.33 -0.82
C THR A 352 -1.59 -5.83 -0.98
N LEU A 353 -0.87 -6.47 -0.08
CA LEU A 353 -0.80 -7.91 0.05
C LEU A 353 -0.77 -8.31 1.53
N LEU A 354 -1.22 -9.51 1.83
CA LEU A 354 -0.97 -10.18 3.08
C LEU A 354 0.26 -11.09 2.89
N ALA A 355 1.20 -11.02 3.82
CA ALA A 355 2.39 -11.87 3.77
C ALA A 355 2.61 -12.56 5.12
N VAL A 356 2.96 -13.84 5.06
CA VAL A 356 3.33 -14.63 6.24
C VAL A 356 4.77 -15.11 6.06
N TYR A 357 5.59 -14.80 7.05
CA TYR A 357 7.00 -15.15 7.09
C TYR A 357 7.28 -15.99 8.35
N LYS A 358 8.05 -17.07 8.21
CA LYS A 358 8.58 -17.82 9.35
C LYS A 358 10.04 -17.42 9.57
N ARG A 359 10.43 -16.99 10.78
CA ARG A 359 11.83 -16.71 11.09
C ARG A 359 12.65 -17.99 11.01
N LYS A 360 13.81 -17.93 10.39
CA LYS A 360 14.69 -19.10 10.25
C LYS A 360 15.31 -19.46 11.58
N ASN A 361 15.31 -20.78 11.85
CA ASN A 361 16.15 -21.36 12.86
C ASN A 361 17.50 -21.73 12.21
N LYS A 362 18.59 -21.39 12.85
CA LYS A 362 19.96 -21.64 12.32
C LYS A 362 20.24 -23.14 12.06
N LEU A 363 19.43 -24.02 12.62
CA LEU A 363 19.63 -25.47 12.56
C LEU A 363 18.91 -26.16 11.36
N TYR A 364 17.93 -25.52 10.73
CA TYR A 364 17.14 -26.13 9.65
C TYR A 364 16.96 -25.15 8.48
N PHE A 365 17.34 -25.60 7.28
CA PHE A 365 17.23 -24.85 6.05
C PHE A 365 16.37 -25.64 5.05
N GLU A 366 15.05 -25.44 5.06
CA GLU A 366 14.20 -25.86 3.95
C GLU A 366 13.77 -24.62 3.13
N SER A 367 14.16 -24.61 1.87
CA SER A 367 13.64 -23.65 0.89
C SER A 367 12.27 -24.12 0.41
N LEU A 368 11.28 -24.04 1.27
CA LEU A 368 9.88 -24.19 0.86
C LEU A 368 9.53 -23.01 -0.06
N GLY A 369 8.99 -23.29 -1.26
CA GLY A 369 8.49 -22.22 -2.13
C GLY A 369 7.32 -21.48 -1.46
N VAL A 370 7.17 -20.18 -1.77
CA VAL A 370 6.10 -19.35 -1.26
C VAL A 370 4.78 -19.65 -1.99
N GLU A 371 3.69 -19.85 -1.24
CA GLU A 371 2.33 -19.99 -1.79
C GLU A 371 1.79 -18.62 -2.19
N ILE A 372 1.34 -18.48 -3.43
CA ILE A 372 0.81 -17.23 -3.97
C ILE A 372 -0.68 -17.39 -4.22
N ASN A 373 -1.45 -16.43 -3.70
CA ASN A 373 -2.90 -16.38 -3.89
C ASN A 373 -3.34 -14.98 -4.33
N GLU A 374 -4.46 -14.92 -5.04
CA GLU A 374 -5.26 -13.74 -5.27
C GLU A 374 -6.45 -13.73 -4.32
N ILE A 375 -6.71 -12.61 -3.67
CA ILE A 375 -7.86 -12.39 -2.80
C ILE A 375 -8.76 -11.34 -3.46
N ALA A 376 -10.01 -11.67 -3.72
CA ALA A 376 -11.04 -10.75 -4.18
C ALA A 376 -12.18 -10.66 -3.17
N THR A 377 -12.62 -9.44 -2.85
CA THR A 377 -13.79 -9.22 -2.00
C THR A 377 -15.06 -9.36 -2.83
N LEU A 378 -15.94 -10.25 -2.41
CA LEU A 378 -17.27 -10.44 -3.03
C LEU A 378 -18.26 -9.37 -2.53
N PRO A 379 -19.38 -9.13 -3.25
CA PRO A 379 -20.40 -8.15 -2.85
C PRO A 379 -20.98 -8.37 -1.44
N ASN A 380 -20.96 -9.60 -0.94
CA ASN A 380 -21.39 -9.96 0.42
C ASN A 380 -20.28 -9.78 1.49
N GLY A 381 -19.17 -9.15 1.17
CA GLY A 381 -18.03 -8.93 2.07
C GLY A 381 -17.13 -10.16 2.29
N LYS A 382 -17.48 -11.33 1.78
CA LYS A 382 -16.64 -12.54 1.88
C LYS A 382 -15.47 -12.48 0.90
N LEU A 383 -14.38 -13.16 1.23
CA LEU A 383 -13.22 -13.28 0.35
C LEU A 383 -13.34 -14.51 -0.56
N LYS A 384 -13.05 -14.29 -1.84
CA LYS A 384 -12.74 -15.36 -2.79
C LYS A 384 -11.22 -15.48 -2.87
N ILE A 385 -10.68 -16.64 -2.54
CA ILE A 385 -9.24 -16.93 -2.59
C ILE A 385 -9.01 -17.84 -3.78
N SER A 386 -8.08 -17.45 -4.65
CA SER A 386 -7.69 -18.21 -5.85
C SER A 386 -6.19 -18.43 -5.81
N SER A 387 -5.75 -19.69 -5.76
CA SER A 387 -4.31 -20.02 -5.77
C SER A 387 -3.71 -19.73 -7.14
N ALA A 388 -2.56 -19.04 -7.16
CA ALA A 388 -1.75 -18.83 -8.36
C ALA A 388 -0.54 -19.77 -8.42
N GLY A 389 -0.35 -20.64 -7.42
CA GLY A 389 0.72 -21.63 -7.37
C GLY A 389 1.78 -21.37 -6.30
N LYS A 390 2.86 -22.13 -6.37
CA LYS A 390 3.98 -22.08 -5.44
C LYS A 390 5.26 -21.70 -6.17
N TYR A 391 5.99 -20.71 -5.66
CA TYR A 391 7.13 -20.09 -6.37
C TYR A 391 8.37 -20.00 -5.48
N GLN A 392 9.54 -20.15 -6.11
CA GLN A 392 10.81 -19.89 -5.44
C GLN A 392 11.16 -18.40 -5.55
N LEU A 393 11.52 -17.79 -4.43
CA LEU A 393 12.01 -16.42 -4.42
C LEU A 393 13.52 -16.38 -4.62
N PRO A 394 14.06 -15.33 -5.26
CA PRO A 394 15.51 -15.15 -5.42
C PRO A 394 16.22 -15.18 -4.06
N ILE A 395 17.37 -15.86 -4.00
CA ILE A 395 18.22 -15.96 -2.80
C ILE A 395 19.52 -15.21 -3.07
N GLY A 396 20.01 -14.45 -2.09
CA GLY A 396 21.31 -13.78 -2.17
C GLY A 396 21.39 -12.62 -3.18
N THR A 397 20.27 -12.22 -3.77
CA THR A 397 20.19 -11.12 -4.73
C THR A 397 19.19 -10.05 -4.29
N SER A 398 19.42 -8.83 -4.75
CA SER A 398 18.51 -7.69 -4.53
C SER A 398 17.41 -7.59 -5.60
N SER A 399 17.32 -8.56 -6.50
CA SER A 399 16.38 -8.58 -7.62
C SER A 399 14.93 -8.45 -7.17
N PRO A 400 14.03 -7.88 -8.00
CA PRO A 400 12.60 -7.92 -7.79
C PRO A 400 12.07 -9.34 -7.59
N TRP A 401 11.06 -9.49 -6.75
CA TRP A 401 10.29 -10.71 -6.64
C TRP A 401 9.20 -10.71 -7.70
N ILE A 402 9.41 -11.51 -8.74
CA ILE A 402 8.47 -11.63 -9.86
C ILE A 402 7.47 -12.72 -9.52
N LEU A 403 6.24 -12.30 -9.22
CA LEU A 403 5.19 -13.18 -8.72
C LEU A 403 3.89 -12.98 -9.52
N PRO A 404 3.16 -14.04 -9.83
CA PRO A 404 1.86 -13.92 -10.50
C PRO A 404 0.86 -13.22 -9.58
N ARG A 405 0.13 -12.26 -10.12
CA ARG A 405 -0.94 -11.56 -9.39
C ARG A 405 -2.23 -12.39 -9.36
N ASP A 406 -2.41 -13.22 -10.36
CA ASP A 406 -3.54 -14.14 -10.55
C ASP A 406 -3.08 -15.38 -11.35
N ASN A 407 -3.98 -16.35 -11.54
CA ASN A 407 -3.72 -17.56 -12.33
C ASN A 407 -3.35 -17.31 -13.80
N LYS A 408 -3.80 -16.19 -14.39
CA LYS A 408 -3.50 -15.88 -15.79
C LYS A 408 -2.02 -15.52 -15.97
N HIS A 409 -1.43 -14.90 -14.96
CA HIS A 409 -0.02 -14.53 -14.96
C HIS A 409 0.93 -15.69 -14.64
N ALA A 410 0.43 -16.83 -14.15
CA ALA A 410 1.27 -17.97 -13.76
C ALA A 410 2.16 -18.48 -14.91
N LYS A 411 1.59 -18.64 -16.12
CA LYS A 411 2.34 -19.08 -17.30
C LYS A 411 3.40 -18.06 -17.73
N ILE A 412 3.12 -16.78 -17.60
CA ILE A 412 4.04 -15.69 -17.95
C ILE A 412 5.22 -15.69 -16.97
N VAL A 413 4.95 -15.79 -15.67
CA VAL A 413 6.00 -15.85 -14.64
C VAL A 413 6.87 -17.10 -14.82
N ALA A 414 6.29 -18.26 -15.11
CA ALA A 414 7.04 -19.47 -15.42
C ALA A 414 7.93 -19.32 -16.67
N ALA A 415 7.46 -18.60 -17.69
CA ALA A 415 8.31 -18.30 -18.87
C ALA A 415 9.45 -17.34 -18.50
N MET A 416 9.17 -16.30 -17.71
CA MET A 416 10.16 -15.31 -17.26
C MET A 416 11.27 -15.92 -16.39
N SER A 417 10.97 -16.93 -15.58
CA SER A 417 11.97 -17.59 -14.74
C SER A 417 13.10 -18.28 -15.54
N ASN A 418 12.85 -18.59 -16.81
CA ASN A 418 13.83 -19.18 -17.73
C ASN A 418 14.55 -18.12 -18.60
N MET A 419 14.19 -16.84 -18.50
CA MET A 419 14.81 -15.76 -19.25
C MET A 419 15.99 -15.19 -18.48
N LYS A 420 17.16 -15.11 -19.12
CA LYS A 420 18.41 -14.61 -18.50
C LYS A 420 18.79 -13.23 -19.00
N ASP A 421 18.20 -12.78 -20.09
CA ASP A 421 18.51 -11.51 -20.72
C ASP A 421 17.69 -10.37 -20.12
N THR A 422 18.19 -9.16 -20.28
CA THR A 422 17.59 -7.91 -19.81
C THR A 422 17.82 -6.80 -20.84
N LEU A 423 17.35 -5.59 -20.60
CA LEU A 423 17.69 -4.45 -21.45
C LEU A 423 19.20 -4.21 -21.53
N ASN A 424 19.93 -4.47 -20.45
CA ASN A 424 21.39 -4.30 -20.43
C ASN A 424 22.09 -5.29 -21.36
N THR A 425 21.70 -6.58 -21.34
CA THR A 425 22.26 -7.58 -22.26
C THR A 425 21.92 -7.29 -23.73
N TYR A 426 20.78 -6.62 -23.99
CA TYR A 426 20.43 -6.15 -25.34
C TYR A 426 21.28 -4.95 -25.80
N GLY A 427 22.07 -4.34 -24.92
CA GLY A 427 22.88 -3.17 -25.18
C GLY A 427 22.19 -1.85 -24.88
N TYR A 428 21.28 -1.83 -23.89
CA TYR A 428 20.52 -0.64 -23.48
C TYR A 428 20.64 -0.38 -21.98
N LYS A 429 20.50 0.91 -21.60
CA LYS A 429 20.29 1.37 -20.23
C LYS A 429 19.02 2.20 -20.15
N VAL A 430 18.42 2.26 -18.96
CA VAL A 430 17.24 3.10 -18.72
C VAL A 430 17.62 4.34 -17.93
N SER A 431 17.11 5.48 -18.34
CA SER A 431 17.25 6.76 -17.63
C SER A 431 15.91 7.48 -17.63
N THR A 432 15.60 8.19 -16.57
CA THR A 432 14.44 9.10 -16.56
C THR A 432 14.77 10.37 -17.34
N GLY A 433 13.79 10.95 -18.04
CA GLY A 433 13.92 12.24 -18.70
C GLY A 433 14.49 13.29 -17.76
N GLN A 434 15.49 14.05 -18.24
CA GLN A 434 16.31 14.90 -17.38
C GLN A 434 15.63 16.23 -17.03
N LEU A 435 14.65 16.67 -17.83
CA LEU A 435 13.98 17.95 -17.60
C LEU A 435 12.89 17.84 -16.52
N VAL A 436 13.17 18.40 -15.35
CA VAL A 436 12.15 18.67 -14.31
C VAL A 436 11.63 20.10 -14.55
N TRP A 437 10.58 20.23 -15.36
CA TRP A 437 10.11 21.51 -15.87
C TRP A 437 9.80 22.55 -14.78
N ASN A 438 9.32 22.15 -13.62
CA ASN A 438 9.02 23.04 -12.49
C ASN A 438 10.23 23.83 -11.98
N ARG A 439 11.45 23.28 -12.15
CA ARG A 439 12.72 23.92 -11.77
C ARG A 439 13.20 24.92 -12.80
N HIS A 440 12.63 24.89 -14.01
CA HIS A 440 13.09 25.64 -15.17
C HIS A 440 12.00 26.52 -15.80
N LYS A 441 10.94 26.89 -15.05
CA LYS A 441 9.78 27.65 -15.59
C LYS A 441 10.14 28.87 -16.40
N LYS A 442 11.19 29.61 -16.00
CA LYS A 442 11.65 30.83 -16.69
C LYS A 442 12.30 30.58 -18.07
N GLN A 443 12.71 29.33 -18.33
CA GLN A 443 13.35 28.92 -19.58
C GLN A 443 12.35 28.30 -20.57
N LEU A 444 11.10 28.11 -20.18
CA LEU A 444 10.05 27.52 -21.00
C LEU A 444 9.36 28.58 -21.85
N SER A 445 9.18 28.31 -23.15
CA SER A 445 8.57 29.26 -24.11
C SER A 445 7.73 28.52 -25.16
N ASP A 446 6.70 29.19 -25.68
CA ASP A 446 5.98 28.75 -26.87
C ASP A 446 6.62 29.26 -28.16
N LYS A 447 7.55 30.23 -28.06
CA LYS A 447 8.25 30.82 -29.19
C LYS A 447 9.64 30.23 -29.36
N LYS A 448 9.99 29.81 -30.58
CA LYS A 448 11.33 29.35 -30.96
C LYS A 448 12.32 30.51 -30.95
N SER A 449 13.49 30.30 -30.40
CA SER A 449 14.65 31.24 -30.49
C SER A 449 15.87 30.51 -31.06
N LYS A 450 16.92 31.25 -31.40
CA LYS A 450 18.17 30.67 -31.96
C LYS A 450 18.87 29.71 -31.01
N SER A 451 18.70 29.87 -29.70
CA SER A 451 19.28 29.03 -28.64
C SER A 451 18.27 28.13 -27.96
N SER A 452 17.15 27.82 -28.59
CA SER A 452 16.12 26.95 -27.99
C SER A 452 16.09 25.58 -28.62
N PHE A 453 15.80 24.58 -27.77
CA PHE A 453 15.58 23.17 -28.16
C PHE A 453 14.15 22.75 -27.87
N PRO A 454 13.57 21.82 -28.67
CA PRO A 454 12.23 21.33 -28.44
C PRO A 454 12.17 20.46 -27.18
N ILE A 455 11.03 20.53 -26.47
CA ILE A 455 10.76 19.71 -25.29
C ILE A 455 9.86 18.54 -25.70
N ILE A 456 10.25 17.35 -25.33
CA ILE A 456 9.48 16.12 -25.52
C ILE A 456 8.71 15.83 -24.24
N TRP A 457 7.40 15.99 -24.29
CA TRP A 457 6.47 15.70 -23.22
C TRP A 457 5.94 14.26 -23.32
N ALA A 458 5.36 13.73 -22.22
CA ALA A 458 4.80 12.38 -22.19
C ALA A 458 3.73 12.13 -23.27
N GLU A 459 2.96 13.14 -23.64
CA GLU A 459 1.94 13.09 -24.69
C GLU A 459 2.51 12.95 -26.12
N ALA A 460 3.81 13.12 -26.29
CA ALA A 460 4.48 12.84 -27.58
C ALA A 460 4.53 11.33 -27.89
N VAL A 461 4.30 10.48 -26.91
CA VAL A 461 4.23 9.02 -27.05
C VAL A 461 2.76 8.61 -27.02
N SER A 462 2.21 8.21 -28.17
CA SER A 462 0.80 7.78 -28.27
C SER A 462 0.62 6.36 -27.72
N LYS A 463 -0.63 6.00 -27.35
CA LYS A 463 -1.00 4.66 -26.89
C LYS A 463 -0.72 3.56 -27.93
N ASP A 464 -0.71 3.93 -29.21
CA ASP A 464 -0.47 3.03 -30.34
C ASP A 464 1.03 2.85 -30.68
N GLY A 465 1.91 3.46 -29.88
CA GLY A 465 3.36 3.33 -30.04
C GLY A 465 3.97 4.26 -31.09
N HIS A 466 3.26 5.33 -31.47
CA HIS A 466 3.75 6.35 -32.41
C HIS A 466 4.31 7.57 -31.66
N PHE A 467 5.38 8.12 -32.20
CA PHE A 467 5.92 9.39 -31.76
C PHE A 467 5.33 10.55 -32.55
N GLN A 468 4.87 11.58 -31.86
CA GLN A 468 4.47 12.84 -32.47
C GLN A 468 4.87 13.99 -31.54
N LEU A 469 5.60 14.99 -32.07
CA LEU A 469 5.98 16.16 -31.28
C LEU A 469 4.71 16.95 -30.89
N LYS A 470 4.32 16.88 -29.62
CA LYS A 470 3.11 17.48 -29.07
C LYS A 470 3.37 18.20 -27.74
N SER A 471 2.60 19.28 -27.51
CA SER A 471 2.55 20.03 -26.26
C SER A 471 1.13 20.61 -26.09
N GLU A 472 0.18 19.72 -25.73
CA GLU A 472 -1.25 20.04 -25.74
C GLU A 472 -1.77 20.58 -24.41
N LYS A 473 -1.10 20.27 -23.30
CA LYS A 473 -1.55 20.71 -21.97
C LYS A 473 -1.18 22.18 -21.73
N LYS A 474 -2.04 22.90 -21.01
CA LYS A 474 -1.91 24.34 -20.73
C LYS A 474 -0.51 24.78 -20.24
N ASN A 475 0.17 23.94 -19.48
CA ASN A 475 1.49 24.23 -18.89
C ASN A 475 2.66 23.65 -19.70
N HIS A 476 2.39 22.92 -20.79
CA HIS A 476 3.41 22.29 -21.62
C HIS A 476 3.86 23.25 -22.73
N LYS A 477 5.06 23.80 -22.56
CA LYS A 477 5.69 24.70 -23.51
C LYS A 477 6.49 23.92 -24.56
N LYS A 478 6.57 24.45 -25.78
CA LYS A 478 7.20 23.77 -26.92
C LYS A 478 8.72 23.81 -26.87
N TRP A 479 9.28 24.90 -26.32
CA TRP A 479 10.69 25.22 -26.41
C TRP A 479 11.31 25.47 -25.04
N PHE A 480 12.59 25.11 -24.93
CA PHE A 480 13.44 25.39 -23.79
C PHE A 480 14.56 26.32 -24.21
N SER A 481 14.65 27.49 -23.62
CA SER A 481 15.73 28.46 -23.83
C SER A 481 17.00 27.96 -23.14
N PHE A 482 17.95 27.48 -23.93
CA PHE A 482 19.16 26.81 -23.46
C PHE A 482 20.16 27.78 -22.86
N LYS A 483 20.86 27.36 -21.82
CA LYS A 483 22.05 27.97 -21.22
C LYS A 483 23.13 26.91 -21.10
N GLU A 484 24.40 27.30 -21.10
CA GLU A 484 25.54 26.35 -21.09
C GLU A 484 25.50 25.39 -19.89
N ASP A 485 25.07 25.85 -18.72
CA ASP A 485 24.91 25.04 -17.51
C ASP A 485 23.86 23.89 -17.66
N ASN A 486 23.06 23.92 -18.73
CA ASN A 486 22.00 22.93 -18.96
C ASN A 486 22.40 21.82 -19.94
N ASN A 487 23.68 21.66 -20.25
CA ASN A 487 24.14 20.69 -21.26
C ASN A 487 23.76 19.23 -20.90
N PHE A 488 23.67 18.90 -19.62
CA PHE A 488 23.23 17.59 -19.13
C PHE A 488 21.77 17.25 -19.46
N LEU A 489 20.94 18.26 -19.77
CA LEU A 489 19.53 18.06 -20.15
C LEU A 489 19.36 17.62 -21.60
N LEU A 490 20.39 17.78 -22.43
CA LEU A 490 20.32 17.56 -23.88
C LEU A 490 20.43 16.10 -24.25
N THR A 491 19.42 15.59 -24.93
CA THR A 491 19.44 14.29 -25.60
C THR A 491 19.81 14.50 -27.06
N LYS A 492 20.87 13.81 -27.56
CA LYS A 492 21.48 14.01 -28.88
C LYS A 492 21.42 12.78 -29.80
N LYS A 493 20.82 11.67 -29.32
CA LYS A 493 20.72 10.41 -30.06
C LYS A 493 19.32 9.80 -29.87
N SER A 494 18.89 9.05 -30.87
CA SER A 494 17.66 8.27 -30.80
C SER A 494 17.65 7.28 -29.66
N CYS A 495 16.50 7.09 -29.06
CA CYS A 495 16.24 6.15 -27.99
C CYS A 495 14.77 5.69 -28.05
N VAL A 496 14.40 4.68 -27.28
CA VAL A 496 13.00 4.38 -27.04
C VAL A 496 12.52 5.23 -25.87
N LEU A 497 11.47 6.01 -26.10
CA LEU A 497 10.75 6.76 -25.07
C LEU A 497 9.67 5.87 -24.49
N LEU A 498 9.45 5.93 -23.17
CA LEU A 498 8.44 5.19 -22.45
C LEU A 498 7.70 6.11 -21.48
N GLN A 499 6.36 6.11 -21.51
CA GLN A 499 5.57 6.86 -20.55
C GLN A 499 5.81 6.33 -19.13
N ARG A 500 6.31 7.18 -18.23
CA ARG A 500 6.65 6.82 -16.86
C ARG A 500 5.43 6.67 -15.97
N THR A 501 4.41 7.52 -16.16
CA THR A 501 3.20 7.49 -15.34
C THR A 501 2.06 6.95 -16.16
N THR A 502 1.72 5.68 -15.94
CA THR A 502 0.59 5.00 -16.55
C THR A 502 -0.28 4.44 -15.45
N SER A 503 -1.59 4.72 -15.47
CA SER A 503 -2.46 4.13 -14.45
C SER A 503 -2.55 2.61 -14.65
N LYS A 504 -2.77 1.88 -13.55
CA LYS A 504 -2.85 0.41 -13.61
C LYS A 504 -4.12 -0.07 -14.30
N GLU A 505 -5.15 0.77 -14.31
CA GLU A 505 -6.42 0.56 -15.01
C GLU A 505 -6.29 0.74 -16.53
N GLN A 506 -5.19 1.35 -17.00
CA GLN A 506 -4.93 1.43 -18.43
C GLN A 506 -4.62 0.04 -18.99
N GLU A 507 -5.08 -0.19 -20.23
CA GLU A 507 -4.85 -1.43 -20.94
C GLU A 507 -3.36 -1.79 -21.05
N LYS A 508 -2.50 -0.79 -21.26
CA LYS A 508 -1.04 -0.93 -21.35
C LYS A 508 -0.31 -0.19 -20.22
N ARG A 509 0.67 -0.86 -19.61
CA ARG A 509 1.60 -0.28 -18.65
C ARG A 509 2.84 0.28 -19.34
N LEU A 510 3.32 -0.41 -20.36
CA LEU A 510 4.46 0.00 -21.18
C LEU A 510 3.91 0.62 -22.46
N ILE A 511 4.01 1.93 -22.57
CA ILE A 511 3.63 2.72 -23.74
C ILE A 511 4.90 3.34 -24.27
N THR A 512 5.42 2.84 -25.38
CA THR A 512 6.73 3.21 -25.93
C THR A 512 6.62 3.73 -27.36
N ALA A 513 7.54 4.61 -27.74
CA ALA A 513 7.76 5.02 -29.12
C ALA A 513 9.25 5.31 -29.35
N VAL A 514 9.71 5.14 -30.59
CA VAL A 514 11.08 5.51 -30.97
C VAL A 514 11.16 7.02 -31.18
N LEU A 515 12.12 7.68 -30.53
CA LEU A 515 12.48 9.08 -30.81
C LEU A 515 13.20 9.15 -32.17
N PRO A 516 12.62 9.81 -33.21
CA PRO A 516 13.13 9.73 -34.58
C PRO A 516 14.48 10.44 -34.76
N ASP A 517 15.35 9.90 -35.61
CA ASP A 517 16.64 10.51 -35.99
C ASP A 517 16.47 11.84 -36.74
N GLU A 518 15.35 12.01 -37.42
CA GLU A 518 15.00 13.22 -38.18
C GLU A 518 15.00 14.46 -37.28
N LEU A 519 14.59 14.35 -36.02
CA LEU A 519 14.59 15.46 -35.06
C LEU A 519 16.00 15.97 -34.78
N PHE A 520 17.01 15.10 -34.79
CA PHE A 520 18.39 15.53 -34.54
C PHE A 520 19.03 16.17 -35.76
N LYS A 521 18.56 15.83 -36.98
CA LYS A 521 18.93 16.55 -38.20
C LYS A 521 18.39 17.98 -38.19
N GLU A 522 17.16 18.14 -37.66
CA GLU A 522 16.50 19.45 -37.61
C GLU A 522 16.95 20.32 -36.43
N TYR A 523 17.03 19.72 -35.20
CA TYR A 523 17.22 20.47 -33.96
C TYR A 523 18.55 20.22 -33.25
N LYS A 524 19.40 19.30 -33.74
CA LYS A 524 20.68 18.86 -33.14
C LYS A 524 20.54 18.15 -31.78
N ALA A 525 19.58 18.57 -30.94
CA ALA A 525 19.27 17.99 -29.65
C ALA A 525 17.81 18.27 -29.25
N VAL A 526 17.30 17.49 -28.28
CA VAL A 526 15.98 17.67 -27.66
C VAL A 526 16.11 17.56 -26.14
N LEU A 527 15.13 18.06 -25.40
CA LEU A 527 15.01 17.84 -23.96
C LEU A 527 13.86 16.88 -23.69
N ILE A 528 14.07 15.89 -22.83
CA ILE A 528 13.07 14.91 -22.46
C ILE A 528 12.60 15.17 -21.05
N GLU A 529 11.29 15.35 -20.89
CA GLU A 529 10.65 15.69 -19.63
C GLU A 529 10.53 14.44 -18.73
N ASN A 530 10.56 14.62 -17.41
CA ASN A 530 10.73 13.56 -16.42
C ASN A 530 9.52 12.61 -16.22
N HIS A 531 8.39 12.82 -16.91
CA HIS A 531 7.30 11.83 -17.03
C HIS A 531 7.53 10.82 -18.16
N LEU A 532 8.70 10.88 -18.82
CA LEU A 532 9.19 9.87 -19.75
C LEU A 532 10.43 9.17 -19.18
N ASN A 533 10.54 7.88 -19.41
CA ASN A 533 11.80 7.14 -19.34
C ASN A 533 12.40 7.04 -20.74
N MET A 534 13.73 7.00 -20.80
CA MET A 534 14.53 6.81 -22.01
C MET A 534 15.23 5.47 -21.94
N ILE A 535 15.06 4.60 -22.92
CA ILE A 535 15.85 3.38 -23.10
C ILE A 535 16.91 3.71 -24.16
N ILE A 536 18.14 3.91 -23.68
CA ILE A 536 19.25 4.52 -24.42
C ILE A 536 20.23 3.43 -24.83
N PRO A 537 20.64 3.34 -26.12
CA PRO A 537 21.73 2.45 -26.53
C PRO A 537 23.04 2.78 -25.80
N ILE A 538 23.70 1.78 -25.25
CA ILE A 538 25.04 1.89 -24.62
C ILE A 538 26.17 1.50 -25.58
N SER A 539 25.83 0.83 -26.69
CA SER A 539 26.74 0.47 -27.78
C SER A 539 26.28 1.10 -29.09
N SER A 540 27.17 1.18 -30.07
CA SER A 540 26.86 1.62 -31.44
C SER A 540 25.99 0.61 -32.20
N ASP A 541 26.05 -0.68 -31.82
CA ASP A 541 25.33 -1.77 -32.44
C ASP A 541 24.64 -2.64 -31.36
N PRO A 542 23.47 -2.24 -30.86
CA PRO A 542 22.73 -3.04 -29.88
C PRO A 542 22.16 -4.30 -30.55
N LEU A 543 22.10 -5.41 -29.79
CA LEU A 543 21.65 -6.73 -30.29
C LEU A 543 20.22 -6.74 -30.84
N VAL A 544 19.40 -5.79 -30.44
CA VAL A 544 18.02 -5.58 -30.90
C VAL A 544 17.85 -4.12 -31.26
N ASN A 545 17.40 -3.78 -32.46
CA ASN A 545 17.22 -2.38 -32.85
C ASN A 545 16.06 -1.70 -32.12
N LEU A 546 16.09 -0.35 -32.08
CA LEU A 546 15.10 0.48 -31.36
C LEU A 546 13.65 0.21 -31.76
N LYS A 547 13.37 0.01 -33.05
CA LYS A 547 12.01 -0.22 -33.57
C LYS A 547 11.48 -1.57 -33.08
N THR A 548 12.31 -2.62 -33.18
CA THR A 548 11.96 -3.96 -32.70
C THR A 548 11.74 -3.96 -31.19
N LEU A 549 12.65 -3.34 -30.44
CA LEU A 549 12.53 -3.22 -28.99
C LEU A 549 11.27 -2.49 -28.56
N SER A 550 10.97 -1.32 -29.16
CA SER A 550 9.78 -0.54 -28.87
C SER A 550 8.51 -1.33 -29.16
N THR A 551 8.42 -1.99 -30.32
CA THR A 551 7.27 -2.83 -30.70
C THR A 551 7.10 -4.00 -29.74
N PHE A 552 8.16 -4.67 -29.34
CA PHE A 552 8.11 -5.79 -28.40
C PHE A 552 7.63 -5.35 -27.02
N LEU A 553 8.16 -4.25 -26.49
CA LEU A 553 7.74 -3.69 -25.19
C LEU A 553 6.27 -3.23 -25.20
N ASN A 554 5.74 -2.76 -26.33
CA ASN A 554 4.34 -2.38 -26.48
C ASN A 554 3.38 -3.58 -26.58
N SER A 555 3.88 -4.80 -26.78
CA SER A 555 3.04 -5.99 -26.94
C SER A 555 2.27 -6.33 -25.68
N LYS A 556 1.10 -6.94 -25.82
CA LYS A 556 0.25 -7.34 -24.71
C LYS A 556 0.97 -8.28 -23.74
N VAL A 557 1.68 -9.28 -24.25
CA VAL A 557 2.37 -10.28 -23.42
C VAL A 557 3.46 -9.65 -22.54
N VAL A 558 4.22 -8.68 -23.06
CA VAL A 558 5.26 -7.99 -22.28
C VAL A 558 4.64 -7.01 -21.28
N ASN A 559 3.51 -6.39 -21.61
CA ASN A 559 2.72 -5.60 -20.68
C ASN A 559 2.19 -6.45 -19.51
N ASP A 560 1.66 -7.64 -19.79
CA ASP A 560 1.19 -8.57 -18.76
C ASP A 560 2.38 -9.08 -17.90
N ALA A 561 3.53 -9.35 -18.52
CA ALA A 561 4.77 -9.68 -17.81
C ALA A 561 5.22 -8.55 -16.87
N PHE A 562 5.23 -7.32 -17.35
CA PHE A 562 5.61 -6.18 -16.53
C PHE A 562 4.64 -5.93 -15.35
N ARG A 563 3.35 -6.27 -15.48
CA ARG A 563 2.38 -6.22 -14.38
C ARG A 563 2.74 -7.16 -13.23
N THR A 564 3.44 -8.26 -13.48
CA THR A 564 3.90 -9.18 -12.42
C THR A 564 5.06 -8.61 -11.60
N ILE A 565 5.79 -7.63 -12.15
CA ILE A 565 6.89 -6.95 -11.48
C ILE A 565 6.39 -5.70 -10.77
N SER A 566 5.74 -4.80 -11.51
CA SER A 566 5.44 -3.44 -11.04
C SER A 566 4.27 -3.41 -10.05
N GLY A 567 4.56 -2.97 -8.83
CA GLY A 567 3.57 -2.67 -7.78
C GLY A 567 3.18 -1.19 -7.67
N SER A 568 3.82 -0.28 -8.42
CA SER A 568 3.60 1.17 -8.33
C SER A 568 2.88 1.75 -9.55
N VAL A 569 2.35 2.98 -9.43
CA VAL A 569 1.75 3.71 -10.56
C VAL A 569 2.83 4.14 -11.57
N ALA A 570 4.03 4.47 -11.09
CA ALA A 570 5.15 4.87 -11.95
C ALA A 570 5.94 3.63 -12.41
N VAL A 571 6.30 3.62 -13.69
CA VAL A 571 7.25 2.66 -14.27
C VAL A 571 8.66 3.16 -13.94
N SER A 572 9.36 2.47 -13.06
CA SER A 572 10.72 2.86 -12.64
C SER A 572 11.78 2.32 -13.61
N ALA A 573 12.91 3.01 -13.70
CA ALA A 573 14.07 2.54 -14.48
C ALA A 573 14.56 1.18 -13.96
N TYR A 574 14.65 1.02 -12.65
CA TYR A 574 15.08 -0.21 -12.00
C TYR A 574 14.17 -1.42 -12.34
N GLU A 575 12.84 -1.24 -12.34
CA GLU A 575 11.90 -2.31 -12.72
C GLU A 575 12.03 -2.69 -14.19
N LEU A 576 12.24 -1.69 -15.07
CA LEU A 576 12.47 -1.93 -16.51
C LEU A 576 13.78 -2.68 -16.76
N GLU A 577 14.87 -2.29 -16.11
CA GLU A 577 16.17 -2.96 -16.22
C GLU A 577 16.18 -4.37 -15.64
N SER A 578 15.28 -4.62 -14.69
CA SER A 578 15.09 -5.93 -14.06
C SER A 578 14.11 -6.85 -14.80
N LEU A 579 13.45 -6.37 -15.87
CA LEU A 579 12.51 -7.16 -16.65
C LEU A 579 13.25 -8.28 -17.38
N PRO A 580 12.97 -9.57 -17.08
CA PRO A 580 13.52 -10.67 -17.86
C PRO A 580 13.03 -10.64 -19.29
N LEU A 581 13.94 -10.77 -20.23
CA LEU A 581 13.68 -10.74 -21.67
C LEU A 581 14.16 -12.04 -22.34
N PRO A 582 13.53 -12.45 -23.45
CA PRO A 582 13.96 -13.61 -24.22
C PRO A 582 15.33 -13.33 -24.85
N GLU A 583 16.03 -14.39 -25.25
CA GLU A 583 17.28 -14.27 -25.99
C GLU A 583 17.10 -13.39 -27.25
N PRO A 584 18.03 -12.44 -27.54
CA PRO A 584 17.93 -11.51 -28.69
C PRO A 584 17.70 -12.22 -30.04
N SER A 585 18.24 -13.39 -30.21
CA SER A 585 18.07 -14.23 -31.41
C SER A 585 16.62 -14.57 -31.72
N LYS A 586 15.77 -14.71 -30.69
CA LYS A 586 14.33 -15.01 -30.83
C LYS A 586 13.55 -13.83 -31.42
N LEU A 587 14.05 -12.59 -31.35
CA LEU A 587 13.39 -11.40 -31.90
C LEU A 587 13.67 -11.18 -33.40
N LYS A 588 14.58 -11.94 -34.01
CA LYS A 588 14.91 -11.78 -35.44
C LYS A 588 13.68 -11.89 -36.37
N ARG A 589 12.79 -12.86 -36.10
CA ARG A 589 11.55 -13.00 -36.87
C ARG A 589 10.60 -11.82 -36.68
N LEU A 590 10.48 -11.32 -35.45
CA LEU A 590 9.70 -10.11 -35.16
C LEU A 590 10.24 -8.92 -35.95
N GLN A 591 11.56 -8.74 -35.98
CA GLN A 591 12.21 -7.68 -36.77
C GLN A 591 11.87 -7.76 -38.27
N ILE A 592 11.89 -8.96 -38.84
CA ILE A 592 11.51 -9.19 -40.25
C ILE A 592 10.04 -8.79 -40.48
N LEU A 593 9.11 -9.18 -39.59
CA LEU A 593 7.71 -8.83 -39.68
C LEU A 593 7.49 -7.31 -39.62
N ILE A 594 8.18 -6.61 -38.69
CA ILE A 594 8.13 -5.16 -38.56
C ILE A 594 8.62 -4.46 -39.82
N ASN A 595 9.75 -4.94 -40.39
CA ASN A 595 10.32 -4.36 -41.61
C ASN A 595 9.42 -4.56 -42.85
N LYS A 596 8.61 -5.63 -42.84
CA LYS A 596 7.61 -5.93 -43.90
C LYS A 596 6.25 -5.25 -43.64
N ASN A 597 6.15 -4.39 -42.63
CA ASN A 597 4.89 -3.75 -42.20
C ASN A 597 3.73 -4.75 -42.04
N ALA A 598 4.02 -5.90 -41.39
CA ALA A 598 3.02 -6.92 -41.09
C ALA A 598 1.89 -6.36 -40.21
N SER A 599 0.71 -7.00 -40.25
CA SER A 599 -0.43 -6.59 -39.42
C SER A 599 -0.13 -6.65 -37.92
N LEU A 600 -0.79 -5.80 -37.14
CA LEU A 600 -0.65 -5.77 -35.68
C LEU A 600 -0.96 -7.14 -35.06
N ASP A 601 -1.98 -7.86 -35.56
CA ASP A 601 -2.33 -9.21 -35.08
C ASP A 601 -1.19 -10.21 -35.27
N LEU A 602 -0.48 -10.14 -36.39
CA LEU A 602 0.64 -11.03 -36.68
C LEU A 602 1.84 -10.71 -35.77
N ILE A 603 2.08 -9.43 -35.53
CA ILE A 603 3.11 -8.94 -34.60
C ILE A 603 2.80 -9.42 -33.18
N GLU A 604 1.57 -9.23 -32.67
CA GLU A 604 1.16 -9.66 -31.33
C GLU A 604 1.24 -11.20 -31.18
N LYS A 605 0.82 -11.96 -32.18
CA LYS A 605 0.99 -13.43 -32.19
C LYS A 605 2.43 -13.84 -32.10
N GLU A 606 3.35 -13.18 -32.82
CA GLU A 606 4.78 -13.49 -32.77
C GLU A 606 5.37 -13.10 -31.42
N CYS A 607 5.04 -11.93 -30.84
CA CYS A 607 5.46 -11.52 -29.51
C CYS A 607 5.03 -12.53 -28.44
N THR A 608 3.77 -12.98 -28.50
CA THR A 608 3.23 -13.99 -27.58
C THR A 608 4.00 -15.31 -27.72
N LYS A 609 4.26 -15.76 -28.97
CA LYS A 609 5.02 -16.98 -29.24
C LYS A 609 6.45 -16.92 -28.69
N ILE A 610 7.13 -15.78 -28.90
CA ILE A 610 8.50 -15.56 -28.39
C ILE A 610 8.53 -15.65 -26.88
N PHE A 611 7.54 -15.04 -26.19
CA PHE A 611 7.50 -14.95 -24.74
C PHE A 611 7.05 -16.26 -24.08
N THR A 612 6.13 -17.03 -24.68
CA THR A 612 5.54 -18.22 -24.06
C THR A 612 6.18 -19.54 -24.49
N LYS A 613 6.92 -19.59 -25.60
CA LYS A 613 7.69 -20.78 -25.99
C LYS A 613 8.95 -20.87 -25.15
N THR A 614 8.84 -21.50 -24.00
CA THR A 614 9.99 -22.16 -23.37
C THR A 614 10.41 -23.32 -24.27
N ASN A 615 11.66 -23.36 -24.71
CA ASN A 615 12.22 -24.63 -25.21
C ASN A 615 12.12 -25.65 -24.08
N PRO A 616 11.77 -26.91 -24.36
CA PRO A 616 11.73 -27.99 -23.38
C PRO A 616 13.08 -28.17 -22.69
#